data_b0262cd1e325b3a4dfbcec0cdd1d593f
#
_entry.id   b0262cd1e325b3a4dfbcec0cdd1d593f
#
_cell.length_a   1.000
_cell.length_b   1.000
_cell.length_c   1.000
_cell.angle_alpha   90.00
_cell.angle_beta   90.00
_cell.angle_gamma   90.00
#
_symmetry.space_group_name_H-M   'P 1'
#
loop_
_entity.id
_entity.type
_entity.pdbx_description
1 polymer ?
#
loop_
_entity_poly.entity_id
_entity_poly.type
_entity_poly.pdbx_seq_one_letter_code
_entity_poly.pdbx_strand_id
1 'polypeptide(L)'
;FLSASELAGVAYDKLNSVSPAVIVVLLINPVYLFSVGFQLSVAAAAGIIVVGGCLFRALSRVRFLPKKFSSAVSVALSAQIATFPILLDSFGYVSAVSLVLNLVFIPLISFVYSVLFVCSFLACVLPFAADVILFLPEILLALAVTPIVALDWKILLISGFSFGTAMLFWYLFFFFLSDKINLKPVPKCIGASAIAIAFAVCIAAENIFPGFPGYIQVSSVYGTDIVLLRAPGKNYCVVTGELSLPYTERILMKEGIDSLDGVLLACDAKTANIALPVLLKAADCERAYISSEAGLADSFHSVETTEVSRSVFLNPFAAAFVGTAGVLISGWGADILICAEGYGEMAEEDLPACDILIADAFNAEICERVSPSVEIYFDKTKDKINVTERGDLQIGVKNDIIAVKGNRFFHEVRIV
;
A
#
# COMPACT_ATOMS: atom_id res chain seq x y z
N PHE A 1 4.79 -25.35 -22.51
CA PHE A 1 4.91 -24.71 -23.84
C PHE A 1 6.36 -24.64 -24.28
N LEU A 2 7.31 -24.10 -23.48
CA LEU A 2 8.74 -24.05 -23.81
C LEU A 2 9.29 -25.45 -24.11
N SER A 3 9.10 -26.40 -23.21
CA SER A 3 9.53 -27.78 -23.39
C SER A 3 8.89 -28.48 -24.60
N ALA A 4 7.62 -28.15 -24.89
CA ALA A 4 6.91 -28.69 -26.05
C ALA A 4 7.47 -28.15 -27.38
N SER A 5 7.85 -26.86 -27.44
CA SER A 5 8.47 -26.28 -28.64
C SER A 5 9.87 -26.78 -28.88
N GLU A 6 10.65 -27.03 -27.82
CA GLU A 6 11.97 -27.68 -27.91
C GLU A 6 11.87 -29.11 -28.46
N LEU A 7 10.90 -29.89 -27.94
CA LEU A 7 10.64 -31.26 -28.44
C LEU A 7 10.15 -31.26 -29.90
N ALA A 8 9.42 -30.22 -30.32
CA ALA A 8 8.93 -30.10 -31.72
C ALA A 8 10.00 -29.56 -32.68
N GLY A 9 11.20 -29.18 -32.23
CA GLY A 9 12.29 -28.66 -33.06
C GLY A 9 11.95 -27.34 -33.78
N VAL A 10 10.97 -26.60 -33.31
CA VAL A 10 10.53 -25.33 -33.92
C VAL A 10 11.31 -24.19 -33.32
N ALA A 11 11.88 -23.30 -34.17
CA ALA A 11 12.47 -22.06 -33.71
C ALA A 11 11.41 -21.20 -33.03
N TYR A 12 11.55 -20.99 -31.71
CA TYR A 12 10.57 -20.24 -30.94
C TYR A 12 11.13 -18.88 -30.48
N ASP A 13 10.27 -17.88 -30.52
CA ASP A 13 10.52 -16.64 -29.76
C ASP A 13 9.93 -16.80 -28.34
N LYS A 14 10.73 -16.48 -27.33
CA LYS A 14 10.33 -16.57 -25.92
C LYS A 14 9.04 -15.81 -25.61
N LEU A 15 8.82 -14.64 -26.25
CA LEU A 15 7.57 -13.89 -26.14
C LEU A 15 6.37 -14.66 -26.69
N ASN A 16 6.54 -15.31 -27.83
CA ASN A 16 5.49 -16.12 -28.43
C ASN A 16 5.11 -17.35 -27.60
N SER A 17 5.98 -17.80 -26.69
CA SER A 17 5.67 -18.91 -25.78
C SER A 17 4.88 -18.47 -24.55
N VAL A 18 5.08 -17.25 -24.07
CA VAL A 18 4.34 -16.70 -22.92
C VAL A 18 2.92 -16.32 -23.33
N SER A 19 2.71 -15.76 -24.52
CA SER A 19 1.40 -15.30 -24.98
C SER A 19 0.32 -16.38 -24.99
N PRO A 20 0.55 -17.60 -25.53
CA PRO A 20 -0.45 -18.67 -25.47
C PRO A 20 -0.74 -19.13 -24.05
N ALA A 21 0.28 -19.16 -23.15
CA ALA A 21 0.07 -19.54 -21.78
C ALA A 21 -0.85 -18.54 -21.05
N VAL A 22 -0.65 -17.25 -21.27
CA VAL A 22 -1.52 -16.17 -20.75
C VAL A 22 -2.94 -16.32 -21.30
N ILE A 23 -3.10 -16.55 -22.61
CA ILE A 23 -4.40 -16.70 -23.24
C ILE A 23 -5.14 -17.91 -22.66
N VAL A 24 -4.48 -19.07 -22.53
CA VAL A 24 -5.10 -20.28 -21.97
C VAL A 24 -5.58 -20.06 -20.54
N VAL A 25 -4.78 -19.41 -19.69
CA VAL A 25 -5.18 -19.12 -18.31
C VAL A 25 -6.39 -18.19 -18.26
N LEU A 26 -6.41 -17.14 -19.11
CA LEU A 26 -7.53 -16.18 -19.17
C LEU A 26 -8.79 -16.79 -19.82
N LEU A 27 -8.66 -17.76 -20.70
CA LEU A 27 -9.81 -18.50 -21.23
C LEU A 27 -10.46 -19.42 -20.17
N ILE A 28 -9.67 -19.95 -19.23
CA ILE A 28 -10.20 -20.75 -18.12
C ILE A 28 -10.93 -19.82 -17.12
N ASN A 29 -10.32 -18.70 -16.75
CA ASN A 29 -10.94 -17.72 -15.87
C ASN A 29 -10.44 -16.30 -16.16
N PRO A 30 -11.26 -15.44 -16.81
CA PRO A 30 -10.87 -14.09 -17.16
C PRO A 30 -10.65 -13.18 -15.95
N VAL A 31 -11.20 -13.51 -14.76
CA VAL A 31 -11.03 -12.75 -13.53
C VAL A 31 -9.56 -12.75 -13.05
N TYR A 32 -8.77 -13.73 -13.45
CA TYR A 32 -7.34 -13.76 -13.13
C TYR A 32 -6.58 -12.54 -13.67
N LEU A 33 -7.08 -11.86 -14.70
CA LEU A 33 -6.48 -10.60 -15.19
C LEU A 33 -6.34 -9.55 -14.08
N PHE A 34 -7.27 -9.53 -13.12
CA PHE A 34 -7.29 -8.61 -11.98
C PHE A 34 -6.55 -9.16 -10.76
N SER A 35 -6.08 -10.40 -10.81
CA SER A 35 -5.29 -11.00 -9.73
C SER A 35 -3.86 -10.46 -9.75
N VAL A 36 -3.42 -9.88 -8.65
CA VAL A 36 -2.04 -9.36 -8.48
C VAL A 36 -1.00 -10.45 -8.75
N GLY A 37 -1.23 -11.67 -8.27
CA GLY A 37 -0.32 -12.80 -8.49
C GLY A 37 -0.14 -13.16 -9.96
N PHE A 38 -1.22 -13.14 -10.75
CA PHE A 38 -1.16 -13.36 -12.19
C PHE A 38 -0.42 -12.21 -12.90
N GLN A 39 -0.75 -10.96 -12.58
CA GLN A 39 -0.09 -9.79 -13.13
C GLN A 39 1.41 -9.78 -12.86
N LEU A 40 1.83 -10.07 -11.62
CA LEU A 40 3.24 -10.14 -11.24
C LEU A 40 3.98 -11.26 -11.99
N SER A 41 3.37 -12.44 -12.15
CA SER A 41 3.97 -13.56 -12.86
C SER A 41 4.18 -13.26 -14.35
N VAL A 42 3.16 -12.67 -14.99
CA VAL A 42 3.25 -12.29 -16.41
C VAL A 42 4.24 -11.16 -16.62
N ALA A 43 4.22 -10.13 -15.75
CA ALA A 43 5.15 -9.01 -15.82
C ALA A 43 6.60 -9.46 -15.61
N ALA A 44 6.88 -10.31 -14.61
CA ALA A 44 8.21 -10.87 -14.38
C ALA A 44 8.74 -11.64 -15.58
N ALA A 45 7.92 -12.55 -16.14
CA ALA A 45 8.29 -13.32 -17.33
C ALA A 45 8.57 -12.41 -18.54
N ALA A 46 7.68 -11.45 -18.80
CA ALA A 46 7.86 -10.47 -19.89
C ALA A 46 9.11 -9.61 -19.66
N GLY A 47 9.35 -9.13 -18.44
CA GLY A 47 10.53 -8.35 -18.07
C GLY A 47 11.84 -9.09 -18.34
N ILE A 48 11.94 -10.34 -17.94
CA ILE A 48 13.12 -11.19 -18.18
C ILE A 48 13.36 -11.33 -19.69
N ILE A 49 12.32 -11.52 -20.49
CA ILE A 49 12.44 -11.72 -21.94
C ILE A 49 12.79 -10.41 -22.67
N VAL A 50 12.21 -9.28 -22.25
CA VAL A 50 12.35 -7.98 -22.94
C VAL A 50 13.61 -7.25 -22.48
N VAL A 51 13.85 -7.18 -21.19
CA VAL A 51 14.90 -6.35 -20.58
C VAL A 51 16.14 -7.15 -20.21
N GLY A 52 16.00 -8.45 -19.89
CA GLY A 52 17.07 -9.30 -19.37
C GLY A 52 18.29 -9.39 -20.28
N GLY A 53 18.12 -9.46 -21.60
CA GLY A 53 19.22 -9.48 -22.56
C GLY A 53 20.04 -8.19 -22.57
N CYS A 54 19.38 -7.04 -22.47
CA CYS A 54 20.02 -5.73 -22.42
C CYS A 54 20.83 -5.57 -21.11
N LEU A 55 20.22 -5.92 -19.98
CA LEU A 55 20.88 -5.88 -18.67
C LEU A 55 22.07 -6.84 -18.58
N PHE A 56 21.93 -8.06 -19.11
CA PHE A 56 23.03 -9.02 -19.13
C PHE A 56 24.24 -8.47 -19.89
N ARG A 57 24.02 -7.85 -21.05
CA ARG A 57 25.13 -7.24 -21.82
C ARG A 57 25.76 -6.05 -21.09
N ALA A 58 24.96 -5.23 -20.43
CA ALA A 58 25.45 -4.12 -19.63
C ALA A 58 26.30 -4.61 -18.46
N LEU A 59 25.81 -5.59 -17.70
CA LEU A 59 26.50 -6.17 -16.54
C LEU A 59 27.74 -6.98 -16.93
N SER A 60 27.70 -7.70 -18.06
CA SER A 60 28.84 -8.48 -18.53
C SER A 60 30.06 -7.65 -19.02
N ARG A 61 29.86 -6.32 -19.22
CA ARG A 61 30.95 -5.37 -19.49
C ARG A 61 31.76 -5.01 -18.23
N VAL A 62 31.18 -5.27 -17.05
CA VAL A 62 31.86 -5.02 -15.77
C VAL A 62 32.90 -6.11 -15.53
N ARG A 63 34.17 -5.73 -15.58
CA ARG A 63 35.35 -6.65 -15.60
C ARG A 63 35.46 -7.59 -14.38
N PHE A 64 34.86 -7.19 -13.25
CA PHE A 64 34.94 -7.94 -12.00
C PHE A 64 33.77 -8.92 -11.75
N LEU A 65 32.75 -8.93 -12.60
CA LEU A 65 31.60 -9.82 -12.42
C LEU A 65 31.71 -11.09 -13.25
N PRO A 66 31.69 -12.28 -12.61
CA PRO A 66 31.62 -13.55 -13.34
C PRO A 66 30.34 -13.59 -14.21
N LYS A 67 30.44 -14.17 -15.41
CA LYS A 67 29.27 -14.24 -16.35
C LYS A 67 28.05 -14.92 -15.76
N LYS A 68 28.22 -15.95 -14.91
CA LYS A 68 27.12 -16.63 -14.22
C LYS A 68 26.40 -15.68 -13.25
N PHE A 69 27.17 -14.88 -12.51
CA PHE A 69 26.61 -13.89 -11.58
C PHE A 69 25.92 -12.76 -12.35
N SER A 70 26.53 -12.24 -13.42
CA SER A 70 25.89 -11.23 -14.29
C SER A 70 24.57 -11.74 -14.89
N SER A 71 24.46 -13.04 -15.21
CA SER A 71 23.22 -13.64 -15.69
C SER A 71 22.14 -13.67 -14.60
N ALA A 72 22.47 -14.14 -13.40
CA ALA A 72 21.53 -14.21 -12.29
C ALA A 72 21.03 -12.82 -11.89
N VAL A 73 21.94 -11.84 -11.77
CA VAL A 73 21.59 -10.44 -11.46
C VAL A 73 20.70 -9.83 -12.56
N SER A 74 21.00 -10.07 -13.84
CA SER A 74 20.20 -9.52 -14.93
C SER A 74 18.77 -10.06 -14.94
N VAL A 75 18.60 -11.35 -14.62
CA VAL A 75 17.25 -11.97 -14.48
C VAL A 75 16.50 -11.38 -13.31
N ALA A 76 17.13 -11.29 -12.13
CA ALA A 76 16.47 -10.73 -10.94
C ALA A 76 16.09 -9.26 -11.14
N LEU A 77 17.01 -8.43 -11.65
CA LEU A 77 16.73 -7.02 -11.92
C LEU A 77 15.65 -6.81 -12.96
N SER A 78 15.67 -7.57 -14.05
CA SER A 78 14.64 -7.42 -15.10
C SER A 78 13.25 -7.82 -14.63
N ALA A 79 13.14 -8.88 -13.82
CA ALA A 79 11.87 -9.25 -13.18
C ALA A 79 11.38 -8.15 -12.25
N GLN A 80 12.27 -7.60 -11.40
CA GLN A 80 11.89 -6.54 -10.46
C GLN A 80 11.51 -5.23 -11.14
N ILE A 81 12.25 -4.79 -12.15
CA ILE A 81 11.89 -3.61 -12.94
C ILE A 81 10.49 -3.76 -13.53
N ALA A 82 10.16 -4.94 -14.04
CA ALA A 82 8.85 -5.19 -14.64
C ALA A 82 7.72 -5.30 -13.61
N THR A 83 7.99 -5.85 -12.43
CA THR A 83 6.97 -5.99 -11.37
C THR A 83 6.83 -4.76 -10.48
N PHE A 84 7.81 -3.87 -10.47
CA PHE A 84 7.87 -2.69 -9.59
C PHE A 84 6.60 -1.83 -9.60
N PRO A 85 6.05 -1.39 -10.76
CA PRO A 85 4.85 -0.56 -10.77
C PRO A 85 3.61 -1.31 -10.26
N ILE A 86 3.50 -2.62 -10.54
CA ILE A 86 2.39 -3.44 -10.05
C ILE A 86 2.47 -3.59 -8.53
N LEU A 87 3.68 -3.82 -7.99
CA LEU A 87 3.90 -3.91 -6.55
C LEU A 87 3.51 -2.60 -5.86
N LEU A 88 3.97 -1.47 -6.38
CA LEU A 88 3.68 -0.18 -5.79
C LEU A 88 2.19 0.17 -5.86
N ASP A 89 1.53 -0.12 -6.98
CA ASP A 89 0.09 0.14 -7.13
C ASP A 89 -0.76 -0.79 -6.24
N SER A 90 -0.36 -2.07 -6.12
CA SER A 90 -1.14 -3.07 -5.36
C SER A 90 -0.90 -3.01 -3.85
N PHE A 91 0.33 -2.75 -3.42
CA PHE A 91 0.72 -2.74 -2.00
C PHE A 91 0.92 -1.34 -1.44
N GLY A 92 1.12 -0.33 -2.30
CA GLY A 92 1.35 1.06 -1.91
C GLY A 92 2.80 1.37 -1.54
N TYR A 93 3.66 0.37 -1.39
CA TYR A 93 5.07 0.54 -1.06
C TYR A 93 5.96 -0.56 -1.65
N VAL A 94 7.22 -0.25 -1.86
CA VAL A 94 8.25 -1.21 -2.26
C VAL A 94 9.55 -0.88 -1.53
N SER A 95 10.16 -1.89 -0.89
CA SER A 95 11.46 -1.71 -0.27
C SER A 95 12.59 -1.86 -1.30
N ALA A 96 13.46 -0.86 -1.42
CA ALA A 96 14.65 -0.95 -2.28
C ALA A 96 15.64 -2.02 -1.78
N VAL A 97 15.61 -2.33 -0.49
CA VAL A 97 16.43 -3.41 0.10
C VAL A 97 15.99 -4.77 -0.43
N SER A 98 14.71 -4.95 -0.78
CA SER A 98 14.18 -6.20 -1.34
C SER A 98 14.92 -6.62 -2.64
N LEU A 99 15.41 -5.65 -3.41
CA LEU A 99 16.22 -5.91 -4.61
C LEU A 99 17.50 -6.70 -4.28
N VAL A 100 18.23 -6.25 -3.27
CA VAL A 100 19.49 -6.88 -2.85
C VAL A 100 19.19 -8.21 -2.16
N LEU A 101 18.17 -8.23 -1.32
CA LEU A 101 17.76 -9.43 -0.61
C LEU A 101 17.36 -10.54 -1.58
N ASN A 102 16.51 -10.25 -2.55
CA ASN A 102 16.06 -11.23 -3.54
C ASN A 102 17.21 -11.85 -4.32
N LEU A 103 18.28 -11.09 -4.58
CA LEU A 103 19.46 -11.61 -5.25
C LEU A 103 20.21 -12.67 -4.42
N VAL A 104 20.25 -12.50 -3.10
CA VAL A 104 20.93 -13.41 -2.17
C VAL A 104 19.99 -14.51 -1.70
N PHE A 105 18.76 -14.16 -1.33
CA PHE A 105 17.83 -15.08 -0.67
C PHE A 105 17.15 -16.04 -1.63
N ILE A 106 16.86 -15.67 -2.88
CA ILE A 106 16.21 -16.58 -3.82
C ILE A 106 17.07 -17.87 -4.03
N PRO A 107 18.37 -17.79 -4.33
CA PRO A 107 19.18 -19.01 -4.43
C PRO A 107 19.34 -19.74 -3.10
N LEU A 108 19.46 -19.01 -1.97
CA LEU A 108 19.58 -19.60 -0.65
C LEU A 108 18.32 -20.38 -0.26
N ILE A 109 17.15 -19.76 -0.39
CA ILE A 109 15.84 -20.40 -0.08
C ILE A 109 15.58 -21.57 -1.03
N SER A 110 15.96 -21.46 -2.30
CA SER A 110 15.83 -22.56 -3.26
C SER A 110 16.64 -23.77 -2.84
N PHE A 111 17.84 -23.54 -2.31
CA PHE A 111 18.67 -24.60 -1.74
C PHE A 111 18.04 -25.21 -0.48
N VAL A 112 17.64 -24.38 0.48
CA VAL A 112 16.98 -24.81 1.73
C VAL A 112 15.70 -25.60 1.43
N TYR A 113 14.88 -25.13 0.49
CA TYR A 113 13.67 -25.80 0.04
C TYR A 113 13.96 -27.19 -0.56
N SER A 114 15.02 -27.30 -1.38
CA SER A 114 15.44 -28.57 -1.96
C SER A 114 15.87 -29.58 -0.90
N VAL A 115 16.62 -29.13 0.10
CA VAL A 115 17.01 -29.95 1.26
C VAL A 115 15.80 -30.35 2.07
N LEU A 116 14.92 -29.40 2.37
CA LEU A 116 13.66 -29.66 3.11
C LEU A 116 12.79 -30.70 2.38
N PHE A 117 12.65 -30.60 1.06
CA PHE A 117 11.88 -31.54 0.26
C PHE A 117 12.44 -32.95 0.35
N VAL A 118 13.75 -33.11 0.18
CA VAL A 118 14.43 -34.42 0.28
C VAL A 118 14.30 -34.99 1.71
N CYS A 119 14.58 -34.18 2.73
CA CYS A 119 14.46 -34.59 4.13
C CYS A 119 13.02 -34.97 4.51
N SER A 120 12.03 -34.23 4.04
CA SER A 120 10.61 -34.54 4.29
C SER A 120 10.20 -35.86 3.64
N PHE A 121 10.67 -36.14 2.43
CA PHE A 121 10.44 -37.42 1.77
C PHE A 121 11.12 -38.57 2.53
N LEU A 122 12.36 -38.39 2.98
CA LEU A 122 13.09 -39.37 3.77
C LEU A 122 12.42 -39.64 5.12
N ALA A 123 11.95 -38.59 5.81
CA ALA A 123 11.22 -38.70 7.08
C ALA A 123 9.90 -39.48 6.93
N CYS A 124 9.23 -39.33 5.78
CA CYS A 124 8.04 -40.11 5.47
C CYS A 124 8.33 -41.62 5.30
N VAL A 125 9.50 -41.97 4.72
CA VAL A 125 9.94 -43.34 4.54
C VAL A 125 10.49 -43.98 5.82
N LEU A 126 11.15 -43.13 6.66
CA LEU A 126 11.83 -43.54 7.89
C LEU A 126 11.27 -42.75 9.11
N PRO A 127 10.02 -43.00 9.55
CA PRO A 127 9.37 -42.21 10.61
C PRO A 127 10.12 -42.23 11.94
N PHE A 128 10.82 -43.33 12.26
CA PHE A 128 11.58 -43.46 13.52
C PHE A 128 12.82 -42.54 13.59
N ALA A 129 13.28 -42.02 12.46
CA ALA A 129 14.42 -41.10 12.36
C ALA A 129 13.97 -39.68 11.94
N ALA A 130 12.69 -39.38 11.88
CA ALA A 130 12.16 -38.14 11.36
C ALA A 130 12.72 -36.89 12.05
N ASP A 131 12.81 -36.92 13.39
CA ASP A 131 13.34 -35.78 14.18
C ASP A 131 14.79 -35.46 13.83
N VAL A 132 15.62 -36.48 13.62
CA VAL A 132 17.03 -36.31 13.25
C VAL A 132 17.16 -35.80 11.82
N ILE A 133 16.32 -36.32 10.92
CA ILE A 133 16.35 -35.94 9.48
C ILE A 133 15.87 -34.51 9.29
N LEU A 134 14.82 -34.06 10.01
CA LEU A 134 14.24 -32.73 9.88
C LEU A 134 15.03 -31.66 10.63
N PHE A 135 15.93 -32.03 11.55
CA PHE A 135 16.76 -31.07 12.29
C PHE A 135 17.67 -30.22 11.35
N LEU A 136 18.20 -30.82 10.31
CA LEU A 136 19.07 -30.10 9.35
C LEU A 136 18.30 -28.99 8.58
N PRO A 137 17.17 -29.27 7.92
CA PRO A 137 16.42 -28.20 7.25
C PRO A 137 15.83 -27.18 8.22
N GLU A 138 15.52 -27.52 9.48
CA GLU A 138 15.08 -26.58 10.50
C GLU A 138 16.16 -25.54 10.80
N ILE A 139 17.40 -25.96 11.06
CA ILE A 139 18.53 -25.05 11.27
C ILE A 139 18.77 -24.18 10.03
N LEU A 140 18.76 -24.75 8.83
CA LEU A 140 18.97 -24.00 7.60
C LEU A 140 17.89 -22.96 7.38
N LEU A 141 16.64 -23.29 7.69
CA LEU A 141 15.52 -22.36 7.62
C LEU A 141 15.66 -21.23 8.65
N ALA A 142 15.98 -21.57 9.91
CA ALA A 142 16.22 -20.59 10.94
C ALA A 142 17.35 -19.63 10.56
N LEU A 143 18.47 -20.17 10.08
CA LEU A 143 19.62 -19.37 9.62
C LEU A 143 19.27 -18.44 8.44
N ALA A 144 18.37 -18.88 7.56
CA ALA A 144 17.92 -18.07 6.44
C ALA A 144 16.92 -16.98 6.86
N VAL A 145 16.00 -17.28 7.79
CA VAL A 145 14.90 -16.38 8.20
C VAL A 145 15.34 -15.36 9.24
N THR A 146 16.18 -15.75 10.21
CA THR A 146 16.58 -14.86 11.32
C THR A 146 17.18 -13.53 10.86
N PRO A 147 18.11 -13.47 9.88
CA PRO A 147 18.66 -12.20 9.41
C PRO A 147 17.59 -11.32 8.72
N ILE A 148 16.60 -11.95 8.09
CA ILE A 148 15.52 -11.24 7.42
C ILE A 148 14.62 -10.54 8.46
N VAL A 149 14.24 -11.26 9.52
CA VAL A 149 13.41 -10.72 10.60
C VAL A 149 14.15 -9.65 11.40
N ALA A 150 15.46 -9.79 11.56
CA ALA A 150 16.28 -8.81 12.29
C ALA A 150 16.59 -7.53 11.48
N LEU A 151 16.33 -7.53 10.17
CA LEU A 151 16.58 -6.38 9.31
C LEU A 151 15.42 -5.40 9.41
N ASP A 152 15.71 -4.13 9.63
CA ASP A 152 14.70 -3.08 9.58
C ASP A 152 14.30 -2.82 8.11
N TRP A 153 13.12 -3.32 7.74
CA TRP A 153 12.55 -3.19 6.40
C TRP A 153 12.13 -1.77 6.03
N LYS A 154 11.99 -0.90 7.03
CA LYS A 154 11.58 0.50 6.85
C LYS A 154 12.70 1.32 6.19
N ILE A 155 13.94 0.81 6.22
CA ILE A 155 15.06 1.46 5.54
C ILE A 155 14.85 1.39 4.02
N LEU A 156 14.87 2.56 3.35
CA LEU A 156 14.70 2.72 1.91
C LEU A 156 13.33 2.23 1.36
N LEU A 157 12.26 2.44 2.11
CA LEU A 157 10.91 2.30 1.59
C LEU A 157 10.60 3.36 0.52
N ILE A 158 10.07 2.91 -0.61
CA ILE A 158 9.52 3.77 -1.66
C ILE A 158 8.01 3.68 -1.53
N SER A 159 7.38 4.75 -1.10
CA SER A 159 5.94 4.80 -0.82
C SER A 159 5.38 6.21 -1.08
N GLY A 160 4.09 6.38 -0.93
CA GLY A 160 3.43 7.69 -1.00
C GLY A 160 3.18 8.20 -2.42
N PHE A 161 3.28 7.36 -3.46
CA PHE A 161 2.85 7.70 -4.80
C PHE A 161 2.25 6.51 -5.56
N SER A 162 1.35 6.80 -6.50
CA SER A 162 0.70 5.83 -7.37
C SER A 162 1.23 5.94 -8.79
N PHE A 163 1.33 4.81 -9.47
CA PHE A 163 1.71 4.79 -10.87
C PHE A 163 0.55 5.08 -11.83
N GLY A 164 -0.68 4.68 -11.46
CA GLY A 164 -1.87 4.89 -12.29
C GLY A 164 -1.63 4.66 -13.78
N THR A 165 -1.94 5.67 -14.60
CA THR A 165 -1.72 5.64 -16.05
C THR A 165 -0.24 5.72 -16.44
N ALA A 166 0.63 6.21 -15.57
CA ALA A 166 2.08 6.27 -15.80
C ALA A 166 2.71 4.87 -15.96
N MET A 167 2.05 3.81 -15.45
CA MET A 167 2.47 2.42 -15.64
C MET A 167 2.64 2.06 -17.11
N LEU A 168 1.76 2.56 -17.99
CA LEU A 168 1.88 2.35 -19.44
C LEU A 168 3.20 2.91 -19.99
N PHE A 169 3.56 4.14 -19.60
CA PHE A 169 4.80 4.77 -20.04
C PHE A 169 6.04 4.08 -19.51
N TRP A 170 5.96 3.52 -18.27
CA TRP A 170 7.03 2.70 -17.71
C TRP A 170 7.31 1.47 -18.58
N TYR A 171 6.29 0.70 -18.94
CA TYR A 171 6.48 -0.48 -19.79
C TYR A 171 6.89 -0.12 -21.22
N LEU A 172 6.34 0.96 -21.79
CA LEU A 172 6.75 1.47 -23.11
C LEU A 172 8.22 1.88 -23.10
N PHE A 173 8.70 2.54 -22.05
CA PHE A 173 10.11 2.93 -21.92
C PHE A 173 11.05 1.71 -21.97
N PHE A 174 10.80 0.69 -21.18
CA PHE A 174 11.64 -0.50 -21.17
C PHE A 174 11.49 -1.33 -22.45
N PHE A 175 10.29 -1.42 -23.01
CA PHE A 175 10.08 -2.06 -24.30
C PHE A 175 10.86 -1.34 -25.41
N PHE A 176 10.84 -0.02 -25.42
CA PHE A 176 11.56 0.80 -26.40
C PHE A 176 13.10 0.67 -26.25
N LEU A 177 13.59 0.56 -24.99
CA LEU A 177 15.02 0.30 -24.74
C LEU A 177 15.45 -1.12 -25.15
N SER A 178 14.53 -2.06 -25.25
CA SER A 178 14.83 -3.46 -25.53
C SER A 178 15.47 -3.67 -26.91
N ASP A 179 16.07 -4.84 -27.08
CA ASP A 179 16.66 -5.27 -28.36
C ASP A 179 15.63 -5.64 -29.43
N LYS A 180 14.37 -5.75 -29.02
CA LYS A 180 13.27 -6.07 -29.94
C LYS A 180 13.00 -4.94 -30.93
N ILE A 181 13.34 -3.71 -30.58
CA ILE A 181 13.22 -2.54 -31.45
C ILE A 181 14.60 -2.23 -32.09
N ASN A 182 14.71 -2.50 -33.37
CA ASN A 182 15.94 -2.34 -34.13
C ASN A 182 16.06 -0.93 -34.74
N LEU A 183 16.18 0.08 -33.90
CA LEU A 183 16.40 1.46 -34.30
C LEU A 183 17.86 1.88 -34.16
N LYS A 184 18.29 2.85 -34.97
CA LYS A 184 19.60 3.52 -34.80
C LYS A 184 19.69 4.14 -33.40
N PRO A 185 20.90 4.26 -32.79
CA PRO A 185 21.03 4.71 -31.39
C PRO A 185 20.45 6.11 -31.12
N VAL A 186 20.62 7.05 -32.04
CA VAL A 186 20.14 8.43 -31.85
C VAL A 186 18.62 8.52 -31.77
N PRO A 187 17.81 8.05 -32.74
CA PRO A 187 16.35 8.08 -32.62
C PRO A 187 15.83 7.22 -31.47
N LYS A 188 16.55 6.15 -31.10
CA LYS A 188 16.20 5.34 -29.93
C LYS A 188 16.36 6.12 -28.61
N CYS A 189 17.43 6.88 -28.45
CA CYS A 189 17.61 7.75 -27.29
C CYS A 189 16.58 8.87 -27.22
N ILE A 190 16.27 9.52 -28.36
CA ILE A 190 15.25 10.59 -28.41
C ILE A 190 13.88 10.06 -28.01
N GLY A 191 13.47 8.91 -28.58
CA GLY A 191 12.19 8.28 -28.23
C GLY A 191 12.11 7.87 -26.76
N ALA A 192 13.18 7.26 -26.24
CA ALA A 192 13.25 6.90 -24.83
C ALA A 192 13.16 8.12 -23.89
N SER A 193 13.83 9.22 -24.25
CA SER A 193 13.76 10.48 -23.49
C SER A 193 12.36 11.09 -23.52
N ALA A 194 11.68 11.07 -24.66
CA ALA A 194 10.31 11.55 -24.76
C ALA A 194 9.32 10.74 -23.91
N ILE A 195 9.46 9.41 -23.91
CA ILE A 195 8.64 8.53 -23.06
C ILE A 195 8.95 8.77 -21.57
N ALA A 196 10.23 8.97 -21.20
CA ALA A 196 10.61 9.26 -19.83
C ALA A 196 10.04 10.61 -19.33
N ILE A 197 10.02 11.63 -20.19
CA ILE A 197 9.39 12.93 -19.87
C ILE A 197 7.88 12.75 -19.69
N ALA A 198 7.21 12.05 -20.61
CA ALA A 198 5.78 11.78 -20.51
C ALA A 198 5.45 11.00 -19.20
N PHE A 199 6.27 10.01 -18.85
CA PHE A 199 6.17 9.28 -17.59
C PHE A 199 6.28 10.21 -16.38
N ALA A 200 7.29 11.09 -16.33
CA ALA A 200 7.48 12.04 -15.25
C ALA A 200 6.31 13.02 -15.11
N VAL A 201 5.78 13.50 -16.24
CA VAL A 201 4.60 14.40 -16.25
C VAL A 201 3.35 13.67 -15.75
N CYS A 202 3.14 12.43 -16.17
CA CYS A 202 2.00 11.63 -15.68
C CYS A 202 2.09 11.35 -14.18
N ILE A 203 3.26 10.94 -13.68
CA ILE A 203 3.45 10.75 -12.24
C ILE A 203 3.20 12.05 -11.48
N ALA A 204 3.75 13.16 -11.95
CA ALA A 204 3.52 14.46 -11.30
C ALA A 204 2.02 14.82 -11.29
N ALA A 205 1.32 14.62 -12.40
CA ALA A 205 -0.11 14.91 -12.47
C ALA A 205 -0.97 14.04 -11.55
N GLU A 206 -0.61 12.76 -11.37
CA GLU A 206 -1.37 11.83 -10.53
C GLU A 206 -1.08 12.00 -9.04
N ASN A 207 0.14 12.41 -8.67
CA ASN A 207 0.56 12.47 -7.28
C ASN A 207 0.55 13.88 -6.67
N ILE A 208 0.42 14.94 -7.48
CA ILE A 208 0.22 16.28 -6.97
C ILE A 208 -1.27 16.52 -6.75
N PHE A 209 -1.69 16.48 -5.48
CA PHE A 209 -3.04 16.93 -5.13
C PHE A 209 -3.13 18.44 -5.36
N PRO A 210 -4.11 18.94 -6.13
CA PRO A 210 -4.09 20.29 -6.68
C PRO A 210 -4.06 21.39 -5.61
N GLY A 211 -2.87 21.83 -5.23
CA GLY A 211 -2.64 23.07 -4.50
C GLY A 211 -3.26 23.21 -3.10
N PHE A 212 -3.63 22.10 -2.47
CA PHE A 212 -4.16 22.11 -1.11
C PHE A 212 -3.03 22.17 -0.07
N PRO A 213 -3.18 22.96 1.01
CA PRO A 213 -2.17 23.08 2.07
C PRO A 213 -2.00 21.80 2.91
N GLY A 214 -2.94 20.89 2.81
CA GLY A 214 -2.99 19.59 3.43
C GLY A 214 -4.21 18.84 2.93
N TYR A 215 -4.36 17.59 3.33
CA TYR A 215 -5.51 16.77 2.95
C TYR A 215 -5.84 15.74 4.04
N ILE A 216 -7.05 15.25 3.96
CA ILE A 216 -7.54 14.16 4.81
C ILE A 216 -7.57 12.91 3.96
N GLN A 217 -6.93 11.86 4.44
CA GLN A 217 -6.96 10.55 3.83
C GLN A 217 -7.90 9.66 4.60
N VAL A 218 -8.93 9.17 3.95
CA VAL A 218 -9.86 8.19 4.51
C VAL A 218 -9.57 6.84 3.90
N SER A 219 -9.21 5.87 4.71
CA SER A 219 -8.81 4.53 4.26
C SER A 219 -9.57 3.47 5.04
N SER A 220 -10.07 2.45 4.33
CA SER A 220 -10.71 1.27 4.91
C SER A 220 -10.14 0.02 4.27
N VAL A 221 -9.56 -0.87 5.06
CA VAL A 221 -9.00 -2.13 4.59
C VAL A 221 -9.45 -3.27 5.50
N TYR A 222 -10.34 -4.12 5.03
CA TYR A 222 -10.85 -5.29 5.75
C TYR A 222 -11.37 -4.95 7.18
N GLY A 223 -12.16 -3.89 7.31
CA GLY A 223 -12.74 -3.46 8.58
C GLY A 223 -11.74 -2.72 9.50
N THR A 224 -10.59 -2.34 8.99
CA THR A 224 -9.66 -1.41 9.65
C THR A 224 -9.86 -0.04 9.05
N ASP A 225 -10.52 0.85 9.78
CA ASP A 225 -10.92 2.16 9.32
C ASP A 225 -10.05 3.23 9.97
N ILE A 226 -9.36 4.00 9.14
CA ILE A 226 -8.40 5.01 9.59
C ILE A 226 -8.64 6.30 8.81
N VAL A 227 -8.69 7.41 9.54
CA VAL A 227 -8.67 8.75 8.95
C VAL A 227 -7.35 9.42 9.29
N LEU A 228 -6.56 9.73 8.28
CA LEU A 228 -5.28 10.42 8.43
C LEU A 228 -5.44 11.90 8.06
N LEU A 229 -5.03 12.77 8.96
CA LEU A 229 -5.00 14.23 8.73
C LEU A 229 -3.57 14.63 8.43
N ARG A 230 -3.30 15.05 7.22
CA ARG A 230 -1.97 15.45 6.76
C ARG A 230 -1.87 16.96 6.62
N ALA A 231 -1.03 17.56 7.41
CA ALA A 231 -0.63 18.96 7.29
C ALA A 231 0.87 19.07 6.94
N PRO A 232 1.36 20.19 6.45
CA PRO A 232 2.77 20.37 6.18
C PRO A 232 3.64 20.08 7.41
N GLY A 233 4.40 18.97 7.36
CA GLY A 233 5.29 18.54 8.43
C GLY A 233 4.61 17.91 9.64
N LYS A 234 3.29 17.58 9.58
CA LYS A 234 2.55 16.95 10.69
C LYS A 234 1.54 15.95 10.20
N ASN A 235 1.48 14.81 10.90
CA ASN A 235 0.55 13.72 10.61
C ASN A 235 -0.24 13.37 11.87
N TYR A 236 -1.56 13.39 11.77
CA TYR A 236 -2.45 12.95 12.83
C TYR A 236 -3.32 11.80 12.33
N CYS A 237 -3.70 10.92 13.23
CA CYS A 237 -4.55 9.77 12.94
C CYS A 237 -5.81 9.83 13.80
N VAL A 238 -6.98 9.66 13.19
CA VAL A 238 -8.24 9.46 13.91
C VAL A 238 -8.63 8.00 13.78
N VAL A 239 -8.83 7.36 14.91
CA VAL A 239 -9.22 5.95 15.02
C VAL A 239 -10.67 5.89 15.44
N THR A 240 -11.48 5.23 14.62
CA THR A 240 -12.93 5.13 14.84
C THR A 240 -13.39 3.73 15.27
N GLY A 241 -12.54 2.72 15.10
CA GLY A 241 -12.90 1.34 15.35
C GLY A 241 -11.71 0.44 15.73
N GLU A 242 -11.92 -0.87 15.65
CA GLU A 242 -10.87 -1.85 15.90
C GLU A 242 -9.80 -1.80 14.79
N LEU A 243 -8.55 -1.92 15.19
CA LEU A 243 -7.41 -1.93 14.28
C LEU A 243 -6.78 -3.31 14.18
N SER A 244 -6.39 -3.69 12.98
CA SER A 244 -5.59 -4.89 12.71
C SER A 244 -4.18 -4.50 12.31
N LEU A 245 -3.16 -4.99 13.01
CA LEU A 245 -1.76 -4.60 12.82
C LEU A 245 -1.30 -4.67 11.34
N PRO A 246 -1.48 -5.78 10.60
CA PRO A 246 -0.98 -5.86 9.23
C PRO A 246 -1.66 -4.87 8.28
N TYR A 247 -2.91 -4.51 8.52
CA TYR A 247 -3.63 -3.55 7.68
C TYR A 247 -3.30 -2.11 8.06
N THR A 248 -3.16 -1.82 9.35
CA THR A 248 -2.70 -0.52 9.87
C THR A 248 -1.30 -0.19 9.35
N GLU A 249 -0.35 -1.11 9.49
CA GLU A 249 0.99 -0.95 8.91
C GLU A 249 0.94 -0.70 7.40
N ARG A 250 0.11 -1.44 6.67
CA ARG A 250 -0.04 -1.27 5.22
C ARG A 250 -0.56 0.11 4.85
N ILE A 251 -1.56 0.65 5.56
CA ILE A 251 -2.11 1.97 5.30
C ILE A 251 -1.05 3.05 5.57
N LEU A 252 -0.37 2.98 6.71
CA LEU A 252 0.66 3.96 7.08
C LEU A 252 1.87 3.91 6.14
N MET A 253 2.35 2.71 5.80
CA MET A 253 3.46 2.53 4.85
C MET A 253 3.10 3.03 3.45
N LYS A 254 1.86 2.81 3.00
CA LYS A 254 1.38 3.32 1.71
C LYS A 254 1.46 4.84 1.63
N GLU A 255 1.12 5.52 2.72
CA GLU A 255 1.17 6.97 2.83
C GLU A 255 2.57 7.51 3.20
N GLY A 256 3.54 6.62 3.46
CA GLY A 256 4.90 7.01 3.86
C GLY A 256 4.97 7.66 5.23
N ILE A 257 4.13 7.20 6.18
CA ILE A 257 4.05 7.71 7.54
C ILE A 257 4.74 6.72 8.47
N ASP A 258 5.87 7.12 9.03
CA ASP A 258 6.61 6.37 10.04
C ASP A 258 6.35 6.90 11.46
N SER A 259 5.90 8.15 11.58
CA SER A 259 5.61 8.81 12.85
C SER A 259 4.33 9.62 12.80
N LEU A 260 3.60 9.62 13.90
CA LEU A 260 2.38 10.37 14.13
C LEU A 260 2.62 11.40 15.23
N ASP A 261 2.32 12.67 14.95
CA ASP A 261 2.39 13.76 15.96
C ASP A 261 1.28 13.64 17.00
N GLY A 262 0.17 12.96 16.64
CA GLY A 262 -0.91 12.67 17.58
C GLY A 262 -1.95 11.73 17.01
N VAL A 263 -2.60 11.02 17.93
CA VAL A 263 -3.70 10.09 17.63
C VAL A 263 -4.94 10.54 18.39
N LEU A 264 -6.06 10.64 17.70
CA LEU A 264 -7.37 10.93 18.24
C LEU A 264 -8.18 9.63 18.30
N LEU A 265 -8.55 9.19 19.49
CA LEU A 265 -9.32 7.97 19.70
C LEU A 265 -10.80 8.35 19.82
N ALA A 266 -11.52 8.27 18.70
CA ALA A 266 -12.96 8.53 18.58
C ALA A 266 -13.74 7.22 18.74
N CYS A 267 -13.54 6.53 19.88
CA CYS A 267 -14.16 5.24 20.18
C CYS A 267 -14.27 5.04 21.68
N ASP A 268 -15.01 4.00 22.09
CA ASP A 268 -15.16 3.64 23.50
C ASP A 268 -13.83 3.15 24.12
N ALA A 269 -13.72 3.18 25.45
CA ALA A 269 -12.53 2.78 26.18
C ALA A 269 -12.03 1.36 25.84
N LYS A 270 -12.95 0.44 25.60
CA LYS A 270 -12.61 -0.95 25.25
C LYS A 270 -11.91 -1.03 23.90
N THR A 271 -12.47 -0.39 22.89
CA THR A 271 -11.89 -0.32 21.53
C THR A 271 -10.58 0.46 21.53
N ALA A 272 -10.50 1.57 22.27
CA ALA A 272 -9.28 2.37 22.42
C ALA A 272 -8.12 1.56 23.02
N ASN A 273 -8.37 0.74 24.03
CA ASN A 273 -7.37 -0.12 24.66
C ASN A 273 -6.87 -1.25 23.74
N ILE A 274 -7.65 -1.64 22.74
CA ILE A 274 -7.24 -2.61 21.71
C ILE A 274 -6.50 -1.91 20.56
N ALA A 275 -7.02 -0.80 20.08
CA ALA A 275 -6.52 -0.10 18.89
C ALA A 275 -5.19 0.63 19.15
N LEU A 276 -5.02 1.30 20.29
CA LEU A 276 -3.82 2.07 20.58
C LEU A 276 -2.52 1.22 20.58
N PRO A 277 -2.43 0.04 21.24
CA PRO A 277 -1.25 -0.80 21.13
C PRO A 277 -0.92 -1.29 19.74
N VAL A 278 -1.94 -1.48 18.88
CA VAL A 278 -1.76 -1.87 17.48
C VAL A 278 -1.12 -0.71 16.72
N LEU A 279 -1.62 0.50 16.91
CA LEU A 279 -1.09 1.69 16.25
C LEU A 279 0.35 2.01 16.68
N LEU A 280 0.65 1.88 18.00
CA LEU A 280 1.99 2.10 18.54
C LEU A 280 3.04 1.09 18.03
N LYS A 281 2.60 -0.10 17.61
CA LYS A 281 3.49 -1.05 16.93
C LYS A 281 3.69 -0.71 15.47
N ALA A 282 2.69 -0.08 14.83
CA ALA A 282 2.72 0.26 13.41
C ALA A 282 3.52 1.55 13.14
N ALA A 283 3.42 2.55 14.01
CA ALA A 283 4.12 3.83 13.89
C ALA A 283 4.50 4.40 15.26
N ASP A 284 5.57 5.20 15.29
CA ASP A 284 5.92 5.98 16.48
C ASP A 284 4.87 7.08 16.69
N CYS A 285 4.38 7.22 17.93
CA CYS A 285 3.38 8.21 18.26
C CYS A 285 3.81 9.00 19.52
N GLU A 286 3.73 10.34 19.42
CA GLU A 286 4.10 11.20 20.53
C GLU A 286 2.97 11.33 21.56
N ARG A 287 1.72 11.52 21.08
CA ARG A 287 0.56 11.85 21.92
C ARG A 287 -0.69 11.12 21.49
N ALA A 288 -1.48 10.70 22.45
CA ALA A 288 -2.82 10.15 22.21
C ALA A 288 -3.87 10.97 22.99
N TYR A 289 -4.94 11.29 22.30
CA TYR A 289 -6.07 12.06 22.82
C TYR A 289 -7.32 11.21 22.83
N ILE A 290 -8.04 11.22 23.93
CA ILE A 290 -9.30 10.51 24.09
C ILE A 290 -10.34 11.41 24.75
N SER A 291 -11.61 11.14 24.49
CA SER A 291 -12.72 11.84 25.19
C SER A 291 -12.66 11.54 26.69
N SER A 292 -12.84 12.58 27.51
CA SER A 292 -12.96 12.41 28.98
C SER A 292 -14.16 11.54 29.39
N GLU A 293 -15.15 11.40 28.52
CA GLU A 293 -16.33 10.55 28.74
C GLU A 293 -16.02 9.07 28.50
N ALA A 294 -15.10 8.79 27.56
CA ALA A 294 -14.71 7.42 27.26
C ALA A 294 -13.73 6.87 28.31
N GLY A 295 -12.72 7.68 28.69
CA GLY A 295 -11.64 7.27 29.59
C GLY A 295 -10.73 6.17 29.02
N LEU A 296 -9.54 6.00 29.58
CA LEU A 296 -8.66 4.86 29.28
C LEU A 296 -8.58 3.96 30.52
N ALA A 297 -8.78 2.65 30.32
CA ALA A 297 -8.69 1.70 31.42
C ALA A 297 -7.25 1.51 31.94
N ASP A 298 -6.25 1.67 31.04
CA ASP A 298 -4.83 1.46 31.31
C ASP A 298 -3.99 2.67 30.95
N SER A 299 -2.99 2.99 31.76
CA SER A 299 -1.99 4.01 31.44
C SER A 299 -0.91 3.41 30.55
N PHE A 300 -0.77 3.93 29.34
CA PHE A 300 0.29 3.54 28.40
C PHE A 300 1.57 4.31 28.69
N HIS A 301 2.60 3.65 29.21
CA HIS A 301 3.86 4.28 29.62
C HIS A 301 4.70 4.85 28.47
N SER A 302 4.38 4.46 27.23
CA SER A 302 5.15 4.87 26.02
C SER A 302 4.61 6.11 25.32
N VAL A 303 3.42 6.57 25.67
CA VAL A 303 2.75 7.70 25.01
C VAL A 303 2.09 8.60 26.04
N GLU A 304 2.21 9.91 25.84
CA GLU A 304 1.50 10.90 26.63
C GLU A 304 0.00 10.86 26.27
N THR A 305 -0.80 10.26 27.15
CA THR A 305 -2.25 10.19 26.98
C THR A 305 -2.91 11.39 27.65
N THR A 306 -3.73 12.11 26.88
CA THR A 306 -4.45 13.30 27.36
C THR A 306 -5.94 13.09 27.21
N GLU A 307 -6.67 13.13 28.33
CA GLU A 307 -8.13 13.18 28.31
C GLU A 307 -8.59 14.60 27.97
N VAL A 308 -9.44 14.69 26.95
CA VAL A 308 -9.95 15.97 26.43
C VAL A 308 -11.41 16.11 26.76
N SER A 309 -11.75 17.13 27.56
CA SER A 309 -13.12 17.39 27.96
C SER A 309 -13.90 18.28 27.00
N ARG A 310 -13.23 19.05 26.13
CA ARG A 310 -13.88 19.91 25.13
C ARG A 310 -13.12 19.95 23.81
N SER A 311 -11.96 20.56 23.75
CA SER A 311 -11.20 20.70 22.51
C SER A 311 -9.71 20.69 22.75
N VAL A 312 -8.93 20.25 21.76
CA VAL A 312 -7.48 20.28 21.72
C VAL A 312 -7.01 20.97 20.44
N PHE A 313 -5.95 21.74 20.54
CA PHE A 313 -5.36 22.41 19.39
C PHE A 313 -4.18 21.59 18.84
N LEU A 314 -4.32 21.11 17.60
CA LEU A 314 -3.41 20.20 16.93
C LEU A 314 -2.63 20.87 15.79
N ASN A 315 -2.43 22.13 15.80
CA ASN A 315 -1.79 22.95 14.75
C ASN A 315 -1.52 22.22 13.41
N PRO A 316 -2.27 22.46 12.31
CA PRO A 316 -3.14 23.63 12.12
C PRO A 316 -4.64 23.38 12.43
N PHE A 317 -4.98 22.28 13.06
CA PHE A 317 -6.36 21.88 13.37
C PHE A 317 -6.75 22.21 14.80
N ALA A 318 -8.05 22.34 15.02
CA ALA A 318 -8.66 22.21 16.33
C ALA A 318 -9.56 20.95 16.30
N ALA A 319 -9.42 20.09 17.29
CA ALA A 319 -10.24 18.91 17.42
C ALA A 319 -11.10 19.01 18.68
N ALA A 320 -12.38 18.74 18.59
CA ALA A 320 -13.32 18.68 19.69
C ALA A 320 -13.98 17.31 19.72
N PHE A 321 -13.96 16.63 20.85
CA PHE A 321 -14.66 15.37 20.99
C PHE A 321 -16.18 15.63 21.16
N VAL A 322 -16.97 14.84 20.45
CA VAL A 322 -18.44 14.87 20.48
C VAL A 322 -18.88 13.52 21.04
N GLY A 323 -19.20 13.49 22.33
CA GLY A 323 -19.45 12.25 23.06
C GLY A 323 -18.23 11.31 23.08
N THR A 324 -18.48 10.02 23.09
CA THR A 324 -17.44 8.99 23.09
C THR A 324 -17.03 8.52 21.69
N ALA A 325 -17.89 8.68 20.67
CA ALA A 325 -17.76 8.08 19.35
C ALA A 325 -17.62 9.10 18.21
N GLY A 326 -17.37 10.38 18.51
CA GLY A 326 -17.23 11.41 17.50
C GLY A 326 -16.11 12.41 17.77
N VAL A 327 -15.53 12.94 16.69
CA VAL A 327 -14.56 14.05 16.74
C VAL A 327 -14.89 15.05 15.64
N LEU A 328 -15.11 16.30 16.04
CA LEU A 328 -15.20 17.43 15.13
C LEU A 328 -13.80 18.03 14.94
N ILE A 329 -13.39 18.13 13.70
CA ILE A 329 -12.10 18.73 13.32
C ILE A 329 -12.37 20.00 12.54
N SER A 330 -11.96 21.13 13.11
CA SER A 330 -12.04 22.44 12.46
C SER A 330 -10.67 22.81 11.89
N GLY A 331 -10.59 23.01 10.58
CA GLY A 331 -9.34 23.39 9.93
C GLY A 331 -9.53 23.67 8.44
N TRP A 332 -8.63 24.45 7.87
CA TRP A 332 -8.65 24.85 6.45
C TRP A 332 -9.92 25.57 5.99
N GLY A 333 -10.75 26.09 6.91
CA GLY A 333 -12.02 26.75 6.59
C GLY A 333 -13.21 25.82 6.45
N ALA A 334 -13.11 24.58 6.93
CA ALA A 334 -14.23 23.63 6.99
C ALA A 334 -14.26 22.90 8.34
N ASP A 335 -15.46 22.50 8.72
CA ASP A 335 -15.73 21.69 9.88
C ASP A 335 -16.05 20.25 9.44
N ILE A 336 -15.29 19.29 9.98
CA ILE A 336 -15.30 17.89 9.58
C ILE A 336 -15.68 17.05 10.79
N LEU A 337 -16.81 16.39 10.72
CA LEU A 337 -17.28 15.48 11.76
C LEU A 337 -16.91 14.05 11.38
N ILE A 338 -16.14 13.38 12.24
CA ILE A 338 -15.76 11.97 12.09
C ILE A 338 -16.44 11.18 13.18
N CYS A 339 -17.25 10.20 12.80
CA CYS A 339 -18.04 9.39 13.71
C CYS A 339 -17.71 7.91 13.59
N ALA A 340 -17.51 7.24 14.73
CA ALA A 340 -17.30 5.81 14.86
C ALA A 340 -18.62 5.01 14.83
N GLU A 341 -18.51 3.70 14.87
CA GLU A 341 -19.63 2.78 15.09
C GLU A 341 -20.37 3.14 16.39
N GLY A 342 -21.70 3.15 16.37
CA GLY A 342 -22.51 3.53 17.53
C GLY A 342 -22.78 5.02 17.68
N TYR A 343 -22.32 5.88 16.76
CA TYR A 343 -22.58 7.31 16.81
C TYR A 343 -24.09 7.66 16.75
N GLY A 344 -24.94 6.75 16.28
CA GLY A 344 -26.39 6.89 16.30
C GLY A 344 -27.02 6.94 17.70
N GLU A 345 -26.28 6.53 18.74
CA GLU A 345 -26.70 6.60 20.12
C GLU A 345 -26.28 7.92 20.82
N MET A 346 -25.57 8.82 20.10
CA MET A 346 -25.19 10.12 20.66
C MET A 346 -26.44 10.95 20.99
N ALA A 347 -26.39 11.62 22.14
CA ALA A 347 -27.48 12.45 22.61
C ALA A 347 -27.89 13.51 21.57
N GLU A 348 -29.16 13.63 21.35
CA GLU A 348 -29.77 14.46 20.28
C GLU A 348 -29.37 15.94 20.32
N GLU A 349 -28.90 16.44 21.46
CA GLU A 349 -28.67 17.87 21.68
C GLU A 349 -27.28 18.39 21.30
N ASP A 350 -26.26 17.50 21.07
CA ASP A 350 -24.85 17.91 21.01
C ASP A 350 -24.18 17.73 19.64
N LEU A 351 -24.91 17.40 18.57
CA LEU A 351 -24.31 17.24 17.24
C LEU A 351 -24.04 18.60 16.57
N PRO A 352 -22.78 18.99 16.36
CA PRO A 352 -22.45 20.23 15.68
C PRO A 352 -22.75 20.14 14.19
N ALA A 353 -23.12 21.27 13.58
CA ALA A 353 -23.16 21.37 12.12
C ALA A 353 -21.76 21.15 11.55
N CYS A 354 -21.66 20.48 10.41
CA CYS A 354 -20.39 20.27 9.75
C CYS A 354 -20.51 20.36 8.22
N ASP A 355 -19.39 20.65 7.57
CA ASP A 355 -19.30 20.69 6.12
C ASP A 355 -19.07 19.30 5.53
N ILE A 356 -18.33 18.46 6.25
CA ILE A 356 -17.99 17.09 5.82
C ILE A 356 -18.33 16.12 6.95
N LEU A 357 -19.11 15.10 6.62
CA LEU A 357 -19.41 13.99 7.51
C LEU A 357 -18.65 12.75 7.04
N ILE A 358 -17.85 12.15 7.94
CA ILE A 358 -17.20 10.85 7.75
C ILE A 358 -17.74 9.91 8.83
N ALA A 359 -18.48 8.89 8.44
CA ALA A 359 -19.12 7.99 9.38
C ALA A 359 -19.01 6.52 8.95
N ASP A 360 -19.16 5.61 9.91
CA ASP A 360 -19.13 4.18 9.65
C ASP A 360 -20.28 3.76 8.75
N ALA A 361 -21.53 4.07 9.14
CA ALA A 361 -22.72 3.75 8.40
C ALA A 361 -23.66 4.97 8.22
N PHE A 362 -24.52 4.89 7.23
CA PHE A 362 -25.50 5.95 6.96
C PHE A 362 -26.62 6.01 8.01
N ASN A 363 -26.85 7.20 8.55
CA ASN A 363 -27.97 7.51 9.42
C ASN A 363 -28.69 8.79 8.94
N ALA A 364 -29.91 8.64 8.43
CA ALA A 364 -30.67 9.74 7.84
C ALA A 364 -30.99 10.86 8.85
N GLU A 365 -31.29 10.51 10.10
CA GLU A 365 -31.66 11.47 11.14
C GLU A 365 -30.49 12.38 11.51
N ILE A 366 -29.28 11.82 11.58
CA ILE A 366 -28.05 12.57 11.84
C ILE A 366 -27.69 13.46 10.66
N CYS A 367 -27.79 12.94 9.43
CA CYS A 367 -27.53 13.73 8.22
C CYS A 367 -28.45 14.95 8.10
N GLU A 368 -29.73 14.81 8.43
CA GLU A 368 -30.69 15.96 8.42
C GLU A 368 -30.32 17.03 9.46
N ARG A 369 -29.80 16.64 10.61
CA ARG A 369 -29.40 17.57 11.69
C ARG A 369 -28.10 18.28 11.40
N VAL A 370 -27.08 17.51 11.00
CA VAL A 370 -25.73 18.02 10.75
C VAL A 370 -25.67 18.77 9.41
N SER A 371 -26.53 18.43 8.45
CA SER A 371 -26.65 19.05 7.11
C SER A 371 -25.31 19.17 6.37
N PRO A 372 -24.53 18.08 6.20
CA PRO A 372 -23.21 18.15 5.61
C PRO A 372 -23.28 18.40 4.09
N SER A 373 -22.32 19.16 3.57
CA SER A 373 -22.16 19.36 2.12
C SER A 373 -21.59 18.12 1.43
N VAL A 374 -20.78 17.32 2.14
CA VAL A 374 -20.18 16.08 1.65
C VAL A 374 -20.33 14.98 2.70
N GLU A 375 -20.81 13.82 2.28
CA GLU A 375 -20.98 12.64 3.11
C GLU A 375 -20.11 11.49 2.63
N ILE A 376 -19.34 10.90 3.52
CA ILE A 376 -18.43 9.78 3.24
C ILE A 376 -18.67 8.67 4.27
N TYR A 377 -18.86 7.45 3.80
CA TYR A 377 -19.14 6.30 4.65
C TYR A 377 -18.08 5.21 4.46
N PHE A 378 -17.70 4.54 5.55
CA PHE A 378 -16.84 3.38 5.47
C PHE A 378 -17.62 2.18 4.94
N ASP A 379 -18.83 1.98 5.37
CA ASP A 379 -19.67 0.87 4.93
C ASP A 379 -20.38 1.16 3.60
N LYS A 380 -20.88 0.10 2.97
CA LYS A 380 -21.52 0.15 1.65
C LYS A 380 -22.91 0.73 1.72
N THR A 381 -23.05 1.99 1.36
CA THR A 381 -24.34 2.70 1.32
C THR A 381 -24.71 3.07 -0.11
N LYS A 382 -25.96 2.80 -0.50
CA LYS A 382 -26.46 3.08 -1.85
C LYS A 382 -26.53 4.59 -2.11
N ASP A 383 -26.05 5.01 -3.28
CA ASP A 383 -26.08 6.40 -3.77
C ASP A 383 -25.21 7.41 -2.98
N LYS A 384 -24.30 6.94 -2.12
CA LYS A 384 -23.39 7.78 -1.33
C LYS A 384 -21.91 7.50 -1.67
N ILE A 385 -20.99 8.34 -1.18
CA ILE A 385 -19.55 8.12 -1.36
C ILE A 385 -19.09 7.09 -0.33
N ASN A 386 -18.66 5.92 -0.80
CA ASN A 386 -18.20 4.82 0.05
C ASN A 386 -16.72 4.54 -0.14
N VAL A 387 -15.98 4.41 0.96
CA VAL A 387 -14.55 4.06 0.94
C VAL A 387 -14.36 2.62 0.45
N THR A 388 -15.20 1.69 0.88
CA THR A 388 -15.14 0.27 0.48
C THR A 388 -15.30 0.06 -1.03
N GLU A 389 -16.07 0.89 -1.73
CA GLU A 389 -16.26 0.79 -3.18
C GLU A 389 -15.28 1.64 -3.99
N ARG A 390 -14.89 2.79 -3.47
CA ARG A 390 -14.07 3.79 -4.18
C ARG A 390 -12.59 3.66 -3.88
N GLY A 391 -12.23 2.87 -2.88
CA GLY A 391 -10.86 2.78 -2.35
C GLY A 391 -10.52 3.99 -1.49
N ASP A 392 -9.26 4.16 -1.15
CA ASP A 392 -8.80 5.27 -0.34
C ASP A 392 -9.19 6.62 -0.95
N LEU A 393 -9.75 7.50 -0.12
CA LEU A 393 -10.22 8.83 -0.51
C LEU A 393 -9.30 9.89 0.07
N GLN A 394 -8.93 10.86 -0.75
CA GLN A 394 -8.23 12.07 -0.34
C GLN A 394 -9.18 13.26 -0.41
N ILE A 395 -9.30 14.00 0.67
CA ILE A 395 -10.16 15.15 0.78
C ILE A 395 -9.28 16.38 1.00
N GLY A 396 -9.36 17.33 0.10
CA GLY A 396 -8.71 18.63 0.25
C GLY A 396 -9.74 19.73 0.39
N VAL A 397 -9.45 20.72 1.24
CA VAL A 397 -10.30 21.91 1.43
C VAL A 397 -9.49 23.15 1.13
N LYS A 398 -10.02 24.04 0.28
CA LYS A 398 -9.38 25.31 -0.05
C LYS A 398 -10.40 26.33 -0.57
N ASN A 399 -10.44 27.53 0.01
CA ASN A 399 -11.29 28.62 -0.44
C ASN A 399 -12.76 28.20 -0.65
N ASP A 400 -13.34 27.56 0.34
CA ASP A 400 -14.72 27.06 0.35
C ASP A 400 -15.03 25.98 -0.72
N ILE A 401 -13.99 25.33 -1.24
CA ILE A 401 -14.12 24.20 -2.15
C ILE A 401 -13.61 22.95 -1.45
N ILE A 402 -14.45 21.94 -1.37
CA ILE A 402 -14.11 20.59 -0.94
C ILE A 402 -13.87 19.75 -2.19
N ALA A 403 -12.67 19.21 -2.34
CA ALA A 403 -12.32 18.29 -3.40
C ALA A 403 -12.11 16.90 -2.84
N VAL A 404 -12.87 15.92 -3.32
CA VAL A 404 -12.75 14.51 -2.95
C VAL A 404 -12.15 13.75 -4.13
N LYS A 405 -10.99 13.14 -3.93
CA LYS A 405 -10.28 12.34 -4.94
C LYS A 405 -10.19 10.89 -4.46
N GLY A 406 -10.66 9.96 -5.27
CA GLY A 406 -10.44 8.52 -5.10
C GLY A 406 -9.69 7.93 -6.29
N ASN A 407 -9.43 6.62 -6.30
CA ASN A 407 -8.65 5.94 -7.34
C ASN A 407 -9.16 6.15 -8.78
N ARG A 408 -10.48 6.37 -8.97
CA ARG A 408 -11.10 6.62 -10.29
C ARG A 408 -12.22 7.68 -10.20
N PHE A 409 -12.12 8.56 -9.21
CA PHE A 409 -13.20 9.46 -8.87
C PHE A 409 -12.62 10.81 -8.46
N PHE A 410 -13.22 11.88 -8.95
CA PHE A 410 -12.92 13.23 -8.53
C PHE A 410 -14.25 13.99 -8.43
N HIS A 411 -14.49 14.61 -7.29
CA HIS A 411 -15.71 15.37 -7.03
C HIS A 411 -15.35 16.67 -6.32
N GLU A 412 -15.87 17.79 -6.80
CA GLU A 412 -15.74 19.10 -6.17
C GLU A 412 -17.09 19.58 -5.71
N VAL A 413 -17.16 20.03 -4.46
CA VAL A 413 -18.34 20.65 -3.87
C VAL A 413 -17.94 22.01 -3.31
N ARG A 414 -18.73 23.03 -3.55
CA ARG A 414 -18.55 24.34 -2.95
C ARG A 414 -19.34 24.41 -1.66
N ILE A 415 -18.69 24.84 -0.58
CA ILE A 415 -19.36 25.15 0.69
C ILE A 415 -20.23 26.38 0.47
N VAL A 416 -21.50 26.32 0.85
CA VAL A 416 -22.48 27.40 0.66
C VAL A 416 -22.59 28.22 1.94
#